data_52a6c0a6e862a1d5743a740129954a46
#
_entry.id   52a6c0a6e862a1d5743a740129954a46
#
_cell.length_a   1.000
_cell.length_b   1.000
_cell.length_c   1.000
_cell.angle_alpha   90.00
_cell.angle_beta   90.00
_cell.angle_gamma   90.00
#
_symmetry.space_group_name_H-M   'P 1'
#
loop_
_entity.id
_entity.type
_entity.pdbx_description
1 polymer ?
#
loop_
_entity_poly.entity_id
_entity_poly.type
_entity_poly.pdbx_seq_one_letter_code
_entity_poly.pdbx_strand_id
1 'polypeptide(L)'
;MLDFSKNNLKNDKTKKTLLLNKDFTPVSIIPLSVLSWKESIKLFFMNDIEIIDIYEDILIRSPNISINLPSIVILKKYLNIKNFKLKVDFNKRNILIRDLLTCQYCGKKYQENIFDKNILNNFLTIDHIIPRSKGGKSDWTNVVLSCKECNIEKSDKIIYPKIMPKKPTYYELIEKRKHLPIKISNKSWIHYIQSFWKNKDLIIIEEEEV
;
A
#
# COMPACT_ATOMS: atom_id res chain seq x y z
N MET A 1 3.09 -42.15 9.91
CA MET A 1 2.02 -41.14 10.06
C MET A 1 2.74 -39.80 10.20
N LEU A 2 2.98 -39.14 9.05
CA LEU A 2 3.77 -37.90 8.98
C LEU A 2 2.79 -36.71 9.12
N ASP A 3 2.98 -35.95 10.17
CA ASP A 3 2.15 -34.76 10.46
C ASP A 3 2.61 -33.58 9.61
N PHE A 4 1.99 -33.45 8.44
CA PHE A 4 2.25 -32.38 7.46
C PHE A 4 1.24 -31.27 7.63
N SER A 5 1.23 -30.47 8.66
CA SER A 5 0.08 -29.60 8.52
C SER A 5 0.05 -28.23 9.15
N LYS A 6 0.87 -27.85 10.06
CA LYS A 6 0.53 -26.60 10.78
C LYS A 6 1.35 -25.38 10.46
N ASN A 7 2.55 -25.50 9.93
CA ASN A 7 3.42 -24.33 9.69
C ASN A 7 3.27 -23.71 8.30
N ASN A 8 3.04 -24.48 7.24
CA ASN A 8 2.88 -23.93 5.88
C ASN A 8 1.56 -23.17 5.69
N LEU A 9 0.47 -23.59 6.32
CA LEU A 9 -0.86 -22.97 6.17
C LEU A 9 -0.96 -21.53 6.73
N LYS A 10 -0.07 -21.09 7.61
CA LYS A 10 -0.08 -19.70 8.09
C LYS A 10 0.56 -18.73 7.11
N ASN A 11 1.66 -19.09 6.49
CA ASN A 11 2.36 -18.26 5.50
C ASN A 11 1.57 -18.16 4.19
N ASP A 12 0.93 -19.24 3.74
CA ASP A 12 0.13 -19.30 2.53
C ASP A 12 -1.04 -18.31 2.51
N LYS A 13 -1.65 -18.02 3.68
CA LYS A 13 -2.79 -17.09 3.80
C LYS A 13 -2.41 -15.61 3.78
N THR A 14 -1.12 -15.28 3.87
CA THR A 14 -0.63 -13.90 3.84
C THR A 14 -0.31 -13.42 2.42
N LYS A 15 -0.01 -14.34 1.50
CA LYS A 15 0.30 -14.01 0.10
C LYS A 15 -0.88 -13.31 -0.57
N LYS A 16 -0.56 -12.35 -1.42
CA LYS A 16 -1.53 -11.52 -2.15
C LYS A 16 -1.49 -11.80 -3.64
N THR A 17 -2.59 -11.58 -4.30
CA THR A 17 -2.73 -11.67 -5.76
C THR A 17 -2.80 -10.28 -6.35
N LEU A 18 -1.94 -9.96 -7.32
CA LEU A 18 -2.01 -8.69 -8.05
C LEU A 18 -3.22 -8.70 -8.99
N LEU A 19 -4.06 -7.67 -8.91
CA LEU A 19 -5.19 -7.49 -9.81
C LEU A 19 -4.84 -6.49 -10.91
N LEU A 20 -4.89 -6.96 -12.15
CA LEU A 20 -4.69 -6.15 -13.34
C LEU A 20 -6.03 -5.82 -14.01
N ASN A 21 -6.07 -4.67 -14.64
CA ASN A 21 -7.11 -4.31 -15.57
C ASN A 21 -6.88 -5.00 -16.94
N LYS A 22 -7.85 -4.98 -17.84
CA LYS A 22 -7.78 -5.62 -19.15
C LYS A 22 -6.64 -5.12 -20.06
N ASP A 23 -6.06 -3.97 -19.76
CA ASP A 23 -4.88 -3.39 -20.42
C ASP A 23 -3.56 -3.77 -19.75
N PHE A 24 -3.55 -4.78 -18.87
CA PHE A 24 -2.39 -5.25 -18.12
C PHE A 24 -1.79 -4.23 -17.15
N THR A 25 -2.47 -3.13 -16.86
CA THR A 25 -2.06 -2.20 -15.81
C THR A 25 -2.72 -2.57 -14.48
N PRO A 26 -2.09 -2.29 -13.32
CA PRO A 26 -2.78 -2.44 -12.03
C PRO A 26 -4.06 -1.61 -11.99
N VAL A 27 -5.14 -2.17 -11.47
CA VAL A 27 -6.44 -1.46 -11.33
C VAL A 27 -6.30 -0.22 -10.46
N SER A 28 -5.44 -0.26 -9.45
CA SER A 28 -5.11 0.89 -8.60
C SER A 28 -3.64 0.85 -8.17
N ILE A 29 -3.07 2.02 -7.96
CA ILE A 29 -1.72 2.21 -7.41
C ILE A 29 -1.80 2.68 -5.94
N ILE A 30 -2.92 3.26 -5.52
CA ILE A 30 -3.11 3.79 -4.16
C ILE A 30 -4.48 3.36 -3.61
N PRO A 31 -4.48 2.32 -2.79
CA PRO A 31 -3.44 1.31 -2.60
C PRO A 31 -3.21 0.50 -3.87
N LEU A 32 -2.07 -0.21 -3.95
CA LEU A 32 -1.89 -1.20 -5.04
C LEU A 32 -3.05 -2.19 -5.00
N SER A 33 -3.63 -2.46 -6.16
CA SER A 33 -4.76 -3.38 -6.30
C SER A 33 -4.31 -4.81 -6.08
N VAL A 34 -4.48 -5.27 -4.84
CA VAL A 34 -4.18 -6.65 -4.44
C VAL A 34 -5.39 -7.31 -3.81
N LEU A 35 -5.58 -8.57 -4.11
CA LEU A 35 -6.63 -9.42 -3.57
C LEU A 35 -6.06 -10.35 -2.51
N SER A 36 -6.86 -10.68 -1.51
CA SER A 36 -6.58 -11.84 -0.67
C SER A 36 -6.81 -13.14 -1.47
N TRP A 37 -6.26 -14.24 -0.99
CA TRP A 37 -6.46 -15.55 -1.63
C TRP A 37 -7.96 -15.90 -1.79
N LYS A 38 -8.80 -15.56 -0.80
CA LYS A 38 -10.25 -15.82 -0.87
C LYS A 38 -10.93 -15.02 -1.96
N GLU A 39 -10.57 -13.75 -2.10
CA GLU A 39 -11.13 -12.86 -3.13
C GLU A 39 -10.72 -13.32 -4.51
N SER A 40 -9.44 -13.68 -4.72
CA SER A 40 -8.96 -14.14 -6.03
C SER A 40 -9.65 -15.42 -6.46
N ILE A 41 -9.79 -16.41 -5.57
CA ILE A 41 -10.47 -17.66 -5.85
C ILE A 41 -11.97 -17.43 -6.11
N LYS A 42 -12.63 -16.57 -5.32
CA LYS A 42 -14.03 -16.21 -5.54
C LYS A 42 -14.23 -15.60 -6.92
N LEU A 43 -13.45 -14.61 -7.31
CA LEU A 43 -13.58 -13.95 -8.62
C LEU A 43 -13.27 -14.90 -9.78
N PHE A 44 -12.35 -15.85 -9.59
CA PHE A 44 -12.06 -16.88 -10.57
C PHE A 44 -13.29 -17.76 -10.84
N PHE A 45 -13.95 -18.29 -9.79
CA PHE A 45 -15.16 -19.09 -9.95
C PHE A 45 -16.37 -18.31 -10.43
N MET A 46 -16.42 -16.99 -10.19
CA MET A 46 -17.43 -16.10 -10.77
C MET A 46 -17.17 -15.77 -12.25
N ASN A 47 -16.07 -16.26 -12.80
CA ASN A 47 -15.66 -16.01 -14.19
C ASN A 47 -15.39 -14.53 -14.54
N ASP A 48 -15.04 -13.72 -13.53
CA ASP A 48 -14.77 -12.28 -13.68
C ASP A 48 -13.30 -11.98 -14.02
N ILE A 49 -12.40 -12.94 -13.74
CA ILE A 49 -10.96 -12.81 -13.95
C ILE A 49 -10.38 -14.00 -14.71
N GLU A 50 -9.19 -13.80 -15.28
CA GLU A 50 -8.31 -14.84 -15.81
C GLU A 50 -7.01 -14.87 -15.00
N ILE A 51 -6.45 -16.07 -14.78
CA ILE A 51 -5.17 -16.25 -14.08
C ILE A 51 -4.05 -16.05 -15.10
N ILE A 52 -3.11 -15.16 -14.77
CA ILE A 52 -1.92 -14.88 -15.57
C ILE A 52 -0.70 -15.61 -15.01
N ASP A 53 -0.60 -15.67 -13.67
CA ASP A 53 0.52 -16.30 -12.97
C ASP A 53 0.06 -16.88 -11.64
N ILE A 54 0.80 -17.87 -11.13
CA ILE A 54 0.47 -18.62 -9.90
C ILE A 54 1.68 -18.68 -8.96
N TYR A 55 1.42 -18.96 -7.69
CA TYR A 55 2.42 -19.45 -6.75
C TYR A 55 2.50 -20.96 -6.90
N GLU A 56 3.65 -21.50 -7.39
CA GLU A 56 3.78 -22.92 -7.71
C GLU A 56 3.66 -23.83 -6.50
N ASP A 57 4.10 -23.35 -5.36
CA ASP A 57 4.21 -24.07 -4.08
C ASP A 57 2.98 -23.90 -3.18
N ILE A 58 1.99 -23.05 -3.55
CA ILE A 58 0.82 -22.79 -2.74
C ILE A 58 -0.44 -23.38 -3.38
N LEU A 59 -0.89 -24.49 -2.84
CA LEU A 59 -2.06 -25.21 -3.31
C LEU A 59 -3.25 -25.02 -2.37
N ILE A 60 -4.32 -24.44 -2.90
CA ILE A 60 -5.62 -24.29 -2.21
C ILE A 60 -6.48 -25.49 -2.51
N ARG A 61 -6.90 -26.19 -1.48
CA ARG A 61 -7.67 -27.44 -1.57
C ARG A 61 -9.06 -27.28 -1.01
N SER A 62 -10.03 -27.87 -1.69
CA SER A 62 -11.38 -28.16 -1.19
C SER A 62 -11.71 -29.62 -1.47
N PRO A 63 -12.84 -30.18 -0.99
CA PRO A 63 -13.15 -31.61 -1.20
C PRO A 63 -13.15 -32.03 -2.68
N ASN A 64 -13.50 -31.15 -3.59
CA ASN A 64 -13.66 -31.48 -5.01
C ASN A 64 -12.69 -30.73 -5.95
N ILE A 65 -11.92 -29.77 -5.46
CA ILE A 65 -11.10 -28.91 -6.31
C ILE A 65 -9.77 -28.61 -5.62
N SER A 66 -8.71 -28.66 -6.44
CA SER A 66 -7.36 -28.26 -6.04
C SER A 66 -6.85 -27.27 -7.06
N ILE A 67 -6.46 -26.06 -6.63
CA ILE A 67 -5.99 -24.99 -7.48
C ILE A 67 -4.79 -24.27 -6.84
N ASN A 68 -3.77 -23.98 -7.64
CA ASN A 68 -2.66 -23.15 -7.15
C ASN A 68 -3.12 -21.71 -6.90
N LEU A 69 -2.63 -21.09 -5.83
CA LEU A 69 -2.97 -19.70 -5.52
C LEU A 69 -2.53 -18.79 -6.67
N PRO A 70 -3.43 -18.01 -7.26
CA PRO A 70 -3.05 -17.02 -8.26
C PRO A 70 -2.11 -15.95 -7.68
N SER A 71 -0.99 -15.72 -8.36
CA SER A 71 -0.09 -14.60 -8.09
C SER A 71 -0.55 -13.32 -8.81
N ILE A 72 -0.98 -13.49 -10.07
CA ILE A 72 -1.45 -12.39 -10.91
C ILE A 72 -2.74 -12.81 -11.59
N VAL A 73 -3.72 -11.92 -11.55
CA VAL A 73 -4.99 -12.08 -12.27
C VAL A 73 -5.36 -10.82 -13.05
N ILE A 74 -6.08 -10.99 -14.15
CA ILE A 74 -6.54 -9.92 -15.00
C ILE A 74 -8.08 -9.91 -15.09
N LEU A 75 -8.68 -8.72 -15.06
CA LEU A 75 -10.12 -8.55 -15.28
C LEU A 75 -10.50 -8.93 -16.71
N LYS A 76 -11.55 -9.70 -16.90
CA LYS A 76 -12.11 -10.02 -18.22
C LYS A 76 -12.73 -8.80 -18.91
N LYS A 77 -13.25 -7.86 -18.14
CA LYS A 77 -13.82 -6.60 -18.62
C LYS A 77 -12.97 -5.42 -18.20
N TYR A 78 -12.77 -4.48 -19.11
CA TYR A 78 -12.03 -3.26 -18.81
C TYR A 78 -12.79 -2.40 -17.79
N LEU A 79 -12.12 -2.07 -16.68
CA LEU A 79 -12.63 -1.18 -15.65
C LEU A 79 -12.13 0.24 -15.92
N ASN A 80 -13.02 1.14 -16.32
CA ASN A 80 -12.66 2.54 -16.50
C ASN A 80 -12.68 3.28 -15.16
N ILE A 81 -11.51 3.40 -14.54
CA ILE A 81 -11.35 4.03 -13.23
C ILE A 81 -11.75 5.52 -13.27
N LYS A 82 -11.63 6.20 -14.43
CA LYS A 82 -12.02 7.61 -14.57
C LYS A 82 -13.51 7.85 -14.30
N ASN A 83 -14.34 6.82 -14.47
CA ASN A 83 -15.79 6.90 -14.19
C ASN A 83 -16.12 6.85 -12.69
N PHE A 84 -15.16 6.52 -11.85
CA PHE A 84 -15.35 6.54 -10.41
C PHE A 84 -14.91 7.89 -9.85
N LYS A 85 -15.70 8.44 -8.91
CA LYS A 85 -15.26 9.60 -8.13
C LYS A 85 -14.02 9.19 -7.34
N LEU A 86 -12.85 9.60 -7.81
CA LEU A 86 -11.55 9.31 -7.18
C LEU A 86 -11.42 10.15 -5.90
N LYS A 87 -12.16 9.75 -4.88
CA LYS A 87 -12.12 10.41 -3.57
C LYS A 87 -10.85 10.03 -2.84
N VAL A 88 -10.13 11.02 -2.39
CA VAL A 88 -8.96 10.81 -1.53
C VAL A 88 -9.42 10.84 -0.07
N ASP A 89 -9.35 9.67 0.57
CA ASP A 89 -9.71 9.55 1.98
C ASP A 89 -8.62 10.11 2.89
N PHE A 90 -9.06 10.82 3.94
CA PHE A 90 -8.18 11.31 4.99
C PHE A 90 -7.76 10.14 5.89
N ASN A 91 -6.55 9.64 5.69
CA ASN A 91 -5.97 8.56 6.48
C ASN A 91 -4.45 8.68 6.57
N LYS A 92 -3.86 7.95 7.52
CA LYS A 92 -2.40 7.98 7.76
C LYS A 92 -1.58 7.65 6.52
N ARG A 93 -1.97 6.63 5.75
CA ARG A 93 -1.26 6.23 4.52
C ARG A 93 -1.18 7.38 3.51
N ASN A 94 -2.30 8.04 3.25
CA ASN A 94 -2.35 9.13 2.28
C ASN A 94 -1.60 10.38 2.76
N ILE A 95 -1.54 10.62 4.07
CA ILE A 95 -0.69 11.67 4.66
C ILE A 95 0.79 11.34 4.49
N LEU A 96 1.21 10.09 4.74
CA LEU A 96 2.59 9.63 4.51
C LEU A 96 3.01 9.84 3.04
N ILE A 97 2.13 9.51 2.09
CA ILE A 97 2.37 9.72 0.66
C ILE A 97 2.41 11.21 0.33
N ARG A 98 1.46 12.00 0.81
CA ARG A 98 1.39 13.45 0.58
C ARG A 98 2.68 14.14 1.01
N ASP A 99 3.20 13.78 2.16
CA ASP A 99 4.35 14.42 2.79
C ASP A 99 5.68 13.70 2.46
N LEU A 100 5.65 12.69 1.56
CA LEU A 100 6.81 11.93 1.07
C LEU A 100 7.71 11.42 2.21
N LEU A 101 7.10 10.90 3.31
CA LEU A 101 7.80 10.40 4.50
C LEU A 101 8.79 11.42 5.10
N THR A 102 8.49 12.69 4.97
CA THR A 102 9.36 13.80 5.39
C THR A 102 8.69 14.56 6.53
N CYS A 103 9.43 14.83 7.60
CA CYS A 103 8.95 15.73 8.64
C CYS A 103 8.74 17.14 8.08
N GLN A 104 7.53 17.68 8.20
CA GLN A 104 7.18 18.97 7.61
C GLN A 104 7.72 20.18 8.41
N TYR A 105 8.29 19.94 9.59
CA TYR A 105 8.94 20.96 10.41
C TYR A 105 10.45 21.04 10.13
N CYS A 106 11.20 19.95 10.37
CA CYS A 106 12.66 19.96 10.20
C CYS A 106 13.14 19.53 8.80
N GLY A 107 12.29 18.88 8.00
CA GLY A 107 12.65 18.41 6.66
C GLY A 107 13.39 17.06 6.62
N LYS A 108 13.57 16.38 7.78
CA LYS A 108 14.21 15.05 7.81
C LYS A 108 13.37 14.01 7.08
N LYS A 109 14.02 13.27 6.17
CA LYS A 109 13.40 12.19 5.39
C LYS A 109 13.60 10.83 6.07
N TYR A 110 12.61 9.92 5.90
CA TYR A 110 12.57 8.61 6.57
C TYR A 110 12.25 7.49 5.55
N GLN A 111 12.96 7.47 4.41
CA GLN A 111 12.65 6.54 3.31
C GLN A 111 13.21 5.13 3.51
N GLU A 112 14.26 4.95 4.31
CA GLU A 112 15.06 3.72 4.36
C GLU A 112 14.34 2.52 5.01
N ASN A 113 13.36 2.74 5.90
CA ASN A 113 12.69 1.67 6.64
C ASN A 113 11.16 1.75 6.60
N ILE A 114 10.60 2.16 5.46
CA ILE A 114 9.16 2.40 5.29
C ILE A 114 8.28 1.16 5.51
N PHE A 115 8.84 -0.05 5.36
CA PHE A 115 8.08 -1.31 5.43
C PHE A 115 7.93 -1.85 6.84
N ASP A 116 8.82 -1.49 7.75
CA ASP A 116 8.65 -1.82 9.15
C ASP A 116 7.71 -0.80 9.81
N LYS A 117 6.47 -1.25 10.06
CA LYS A 117 5.46 -0.44 10.74
C LYS A 117 5.92 0.02 12.12
N ASN A 118 6.74 -0.78 12.81
CA ASN A 118 7.26 -0.44 14.13
C ASN A 118 8.30 0.67 14.01
N ILE A 119 9.23 0.56 13.07
CA ILE A 119 10.24 1.58 12.80
C ILE A 119 9.53 2.89 12.38
N LEU A 120 8.62 2.81 11.40
CA LEU A 120 7.89 3.99 10.95
C LEU A 120 7.11 4.66 12.09
N ASN A 121 6.41 3.89 12.92
CA ASN A 121 5.69 4.41 14.08
C ASN A 121 6.61 4.90 15.20
N ASN A 122 7.85 4.42 15.25
CA ASN A 122 8.83 4.90 16.24
C ASN A 122 9.42 6.25 15.89
N PHE A 123 9.50 6.62 14.61
CA PHE A 123 10.13 7.86 14.16
C PHE A 123 9.15 8.92 13.66
N LEU A 124 8.01 8.51 13.09
CA LEU A 124 7.05 9.40 12.45
C LEU A 124 5.67 9.36 13.13
N THR A 125 5.10 10.53 13.30
CA THR A 125 3.76 10.73 13.82
C THR A 125 2.97 11.73 12.97
N ILE A 126 1.66 11.72 13.14
CA ILE A 126 0.77 12.74 12.57
C ILE A 126 0.57 13.81 13.63
N ASP A 127 0.92 15.03 13.30
CA ASP A 127 0.76 16.19 14.17
C ASP A 127 -0.31 17.16 13.66
N HIS A 128 -0.99 17.82 14.60
CA HIS A 128 -1.97 18.88 14.34
C HIS A 128 -1.28 20.24 14.44
N ILE A 129 -1.24 21.03 13.37
CA ILE A 129 -0.67 22.38 13.35
C ILE A 129 -1.29 23.23 14.47
N ILE A 130 -2.61 23.32 14.45
CA ILE A 130 -3.39 23.83 15.57
C ILE A 130 -3.77 22.64 16.44
N PRO A 131 -3.28 22.56 17.69
CA PRO A 131 -3.55 21.43 18.58
C PRO A 131 -5.03 21.19 18.81
N ARG A 132 -5.43 19.94 19.04
CA ARG A 132 -6.82 19.59 19.37
C ARG A 132 -7.32 20.31 20.61
N SER A 133 -6.45 20.51 21.61
CA SER A 133 -6.75 21.29 22.83
C SER A 133 -7.10 22.73 22.54
N LYS A 134 -6.70 23.27 21.38
CA LYS A 134 -7.00 24.64 20.91
C LYS A 134 -8.04 24.64 19.77
N GLY A 135 -8.86 23.59 19.65
CA GLY A 135 -9.92 23.49 18.65
C GLY A 135 -9.48 23.05 17.25
N GLY A 136 -8.24 22.59 17.09
CA GLY A 136 -7.74 22.11 15.80
C GLY A 136 -8.45 20.85 15.32
N LYS A 137 -8.91 20.86 14.05
CA LYS A 137 -9.61 19.75 13.41
C LYS A 137 -8.64 18.75 12.80
N SER A 138 -9.07 17.48 12.74
CA SER A 138 -8.34 16.43 12.02
C SER A 138 -8.75 16.43 10.55
N ASP A 139 -8.13 17.30 9.76
CA ASP A 139 -8.36 17.42 8.32
C ASP A 139 -7.07 17.67 7.53
N TRP A 140 -7.21 17.71 6.22
CA TRP A 140 -6.08 17.86 5.30
C TRP A 140 -5.28 19.16 5.46
N THR A 141 -5.88 20.21 6.00
CA THR A 141 -5.30 21.55 6.10
C THR A 141 -4.66 21.81 7.45
N ASN A 142 -4.97 20.98 8.45
CA ASN A 142 -4.46 21.12 9.82
C ASN A 142 -3.53 19.99 10.26
N VAL A 143 -3.30 18.96 9.42
CA VAL A 143 -2.53 17.77 9.81
C VAL A 143 -1.32 17.60 8.90
N VAL A 144 -0.15 17.36 9.50
CA VAL A 144 1.12 17.11 8.81
C VAL A 144 1.85 15.91 9.37
N LEU A 145 2.77 15.37 8.58
CA LEU A 145 3.72 14.37 9.04
C LEU A 145 4.85 15.06 9.81
N SER A 146 5.14 14.59 11.01
CA SER A 146 6.20 15.08 11.88
C SER A 146 7.10 13.94 12.38
N CYS A 147 8.37 14.19 12.60
CA CYS A 147 9.17 13.30 13.44
C CYS A 147 8.77 13.46 14.92
N LYS A 148 9.04 12.44 15.72
CA LYS A 148 8.67 12.47 17.15
C LYS A 148 9.34 13.60 17.89
N GLU A 149 10.61 13.89 17.58
CA GLU A 149 11.38 14.96 18.20
C GLU A 149 10.67 16.32 17.99
N CYS A 150 10.37 16.67 16.74
CA CYS A 150 9.68 17.92 16.44
C CYS A 150 8.26 17.96 17.04
N ASN A 151 7.56 16.83 17.10
CA ASN A 151 6.23 16.78 17.70
C ASN A 151 6.26 16.99 19.21
N ILE A 152 7.27 16.43 19.92
CA ILE A 152 7.46 16.62 21.35
C ILE A 152 7.85 18.07 21.65
N GLU A 153 8.80 18.63 20.89
CA GLU A 153 9.25 20.02 21.05
C GLU A 153 8.12 21.03 20.80
N LYS A 154 7.29 20.75 19.80
CA LYS A 154 6.12 21.57 19.51
C LYS A 154 5.08 21.52 20.62
N SER A 155 4.83 20.33 21.20
CA SER A 155 3.82 20.12 22.23
C SER A 155 2.45 20.73 21.84
N ASP A 156 1.87 21.57 22.67
CA ASP A 156 0.58 22.26 22.46
C ASP A 156 0.72 23.65 21.80
N LYS A 157 1.93 24.00 21.33
CA LYS A 157 2.17 25.28 20.64
C LYS A 157 1.65 25.21 19.19
N ILE A 158 1.20 26.36 18.68
CA ILE A 158 0.92 26.50 17.26
C ILE A 158 2.24 26.83 16.55
N ILE A 159 2.75 25.86 15.79
CA ILE A 159 3.94 26.03 14.96
C ILE A 159 3.56 25.64 13.53
N TYR A 160 3.82 26.55 12.60
CA TYR A 160 3.48 26.31 11.20
C TYR A 160 4.64 25.56 10.51
N PRO A 161 4.29 24.59 9.63
CA PRO A 161 5.28 23.92 8.79
C PRO A 161 5.81 24.88 7.71
N LYS A 162 6.94 24.53 7.08
CA LYS A 162 7.52 25.33 5.99
C LYS A 162 6.54 25.52 4.81
N ILE A 163 5.70 24.53 4.55
CA ILE A 163 4.67 24.57 3.52
C ILE A 163 3.36 24.14 4.16
N MET A 164 2.33 24.99 4.05
CA MET A 164 1.01 24.68 4.56
C MET A 164 0.39 23.50 3.80
N PRO A 165 -0.16 22.52 4.53
CA PRO A 165 -0.75 21.33 3.90
C PRO A 165 -2.05 21.69 3.20
N LYS A 166 -2.29 21.02 2.07
CA LYS A 166 -3.56 21.07 1.33
C LYS A 166 -4.10 19.67 1.11
N LYS A 167 -5.39 19.56 0.81
CA LYS A 167 -5.99 18.32 0.36
C LYS A 167 -5.40 17.95 -0.99
N PRO A 168 -4.75 16.78 -1.13
CA PRO A 168 -4.22 16.35 -2.42
C PRO A 168 -5.35 15.83 -3.31
N THR A 169 -5.16 15.96 -4.61
CA THR A 169 -5.94 15.20 -5.60
C THR A 169 -5.44 13.77 -5.68
N TYR A 170 -6.25 12.88 -6.25
CA TYR A 170 -5.84 11.48 -6.49
C TYR A 170 -4.58 11.39 -7.36
N TYR A 171 -4.51 12.21 -8.41
CA TYR A 171 -3.36 12.23 -9.33
C TYR A 171 -2.08 12.74 -8.66
N GLU A 172 -2.17 13.78 -7.82
CA GLU A 172 -1.02 14.27 -7.03
C GLU A 172 -0.48 13.17 -6.10
N LEU A 173 -1.37 12.37 -5.48
CA LEU A 173 -0.93 11.25 -4.65
C LEU A 173 -0.26 10.14 -5.48
N ILE A 174 -0.80 9.80 -6.67
CA ILE A 174 -0.16 8.82 -7.56
C ILE A 174 1.26 9.26 -7.92
N GLU A 175 1.44 10.52 -8.36
CA GLU A 175 2.77 11.02 -8.70
C GLU A 175 3.74 10.93 -7.52
N LYS A 176 3.31 11.32 -6.32
CA LYS A 176 4.12 11.20 -5.10
C LYS A 176 4.39 9.74 -4.72
N ARG A 177 3.42 8.83 -4.93
CA ARG A 177 3.56 7.41 -4.62
C ARG A 177 4.69 6.74 -5.42
N LYS A 178 4.94 7.18 -6.64
CA LYS A 178 6.03 6.67 -7.50
C LYS A 178 7.44 6.92 -6.94
N HIS A 179 7.58 7.88 -6.02
CA HIS A 179 8.83 8.21 -5.35
C HIS A 179 9.02 7.49 -4.00
N LEU A 180 8.07 6.65 -3.61
CA LEU A 180 8.12 5.90 -2.36
C LEU A 180 8.29 4.41 -2.65
N PRO A 181 9.06 3.69 -1.80
CA PRO A 181 9.22 2.25 -1.95
C PRO A 181 7.90 1.50 -1.93
N ILE A 182 7.86 0.37 -2.62
CA ILE A 182 6.73 -0.57 -2.62
C ILE A 182 7.25 -1.97 -2.30
N LYS A 183 6.55 -2.66 -1.41
CA LYS A 183 6.79 -4.06 -1.10
C LYS A 183 5.81 -4.92 -1.88
N ILE A 184 6.32 -5.94 -2.55
CA ILE A 184 5.54 -6.86 -3.40
C ILE A 184 5.76 -8.31 -2.96
N SER A 185 4.75 -9.14 -3.15
CA SER A 185 4.74 -10.53 -2.68
C SER A 185 5.32 -11.52 -3.68
N ASN A 186 5.54 -11.12 -4.93
CA ASN A 186 6.11 -11.99 -5.97
C ASN A 186 6.92 -11.19 -6.99
N LYS A 187 8.04 -11.75 -7.42
CA LYS A 187 8.93 -11.20 -8.46
C LYS A 187 8.22 -10.95 -9.79
N SER A 188 7.30 -11.81 -10.18
CA SER A 188 6.56 -11.70 -11.45
C SER A 188 5.75 -10.41 -11.57
N TRP A 189 5.39 -9.77 -10.43
CA TRP A 189 4.67 -8.49 -10.43
C TRP A 189 5.50 -7.33 -10.98
N ILE A 190 6.84 -7.42 -10.92
CA ILE A 190 7.74 -6.34 -11.38
C ILE A 190 7.41 -5.94 -12.81
N HIS A 191 7.16 -6.92 -13.69
CA HIS A 191 6.86 -6.67 -15.09
C HIS A 191 5.68 -5.70 -15.28
N TYR A 192 4.66 -5.80 -14.44
CA TYR A 192 3.42 -5.02 -14.54
C TYR A 192 3.46 -3.70 -13.77
N ILE A 193 4.30 -3.57 -12.74
CA ILE A 193 4.36 -2.38 -11.91
C ILE A 193 5.53 -1.44 -12.24
N GLN A 194 6.60 -1.94 -12.85
CA GLN A 194 7.81 -1.16 -13.13
C GLN A 194 7.58 0.07 -14.02
N SER A 195 6.53 0.06 -14.86
CA SER A 195 6.14 1.22 -15.66
C SER A 195 5.69 2.40 -14.82
N PHE A 196 5.21 2.15 -13.58
CA PHE A 196 4.79 3.17 -12.63
C PHE A 196 5.93 3.62 -11.72
N TRP A 197 6.88 2.74 -11.38
CA TRP A 197 8.05 3.05 -10.56
C TRP A 197 9.29 3.19 -11.45
N LYS A 198 9.63 4.43 -11.82
CA LYS A 198 10.80 4.71 -12.67
C LYS A 198 12.12 4.22 -12.04
N ASN A 199 12.25 4.33 -10.72
CA ASN A 199 13.39 3.77 -9.99
C ASN A 199 13.03 2.36 -9.49
N LYS A 200 13.71 1.35 -10.06
CA LYS A 200 13.52 -0.07 -9.72
C LYS A 200 13.96 -0.40 -8.29
N ASP A 201 14.92 0.35 -7.72
CA ASP A 201 15.39 0.17 -6.34
C ASP A 201 14.28 0.42 -5.30
N LEU A 202 13.20 1.10 -5.71
CA LEU A 202 12.02 1.30 -4.87
C LEU A 202 11.08 0.09 -4.83
N ILE A 203 11.32 -0.95 -5.66
CA ILE A 203 10.52 -2.18 -5.68
C ILE A 203 11.26 -3.23 -4.85
N ILE A 204 10.71 -3.54 -3.69
CA ILE A 204 11.29 -4.50 -2.74
C ILE A 204 10.40 -5.74 -2.73
N ILE A 205 11.03 -6.91 -2.91
CA ILE A 205 10.35 -8.20 -2.86
C ILE A 205 10.29 -8.63 -1.40
N GLU A 206 9.13 -9.12 -0.97
CA GLU A 206 9.00 -9.79 0.33
C GLU A 206 9.80 -11.08 0.27
N GLU A 207 10.98 -11.11 0.90
CA GLU A 207 11.69 -12.36 1.14
C GLU A 207 10.84 -13.21 2.09
N GLU A 208 10.81 -14.51 1.83
CA GLU A 208 10.22 -15.47 2.77
C GLU A 208 11.13 -15.49 4.01
N GLU A 209 10.56 -15.18 5.17
CA GLU A 209 11.22 -15.52 6.43
C GLU A 209 11.31 -17.05 6.49
N VAL A 210 12.54 -17.55 6.36
CA VAL A 210 12.90 -18.98 6.44
C VAL A 210 12.62 -19.51 7.84
#